data_d41dc02a90e7c6a52d1e3f7d4b0c2016
#
_entry.id   d41dc02a90e7c6a52d1e3f7d4b0c2016
#
_cell.length_a   1.000
_cell.length_b   1.000
_cell.length_c   1.000
_cell.angle_alpha   90.00
_cell.angle_beta   90.00
_cell.angle_gamma   90.00
#
_symmetry.space_group_name_H-M   'P 1'
#
loop_
_entity.id
_entity.type
_entity.pdbx_description
1 polymer ?
#
loop_
_entity_poly.entity_id
_entity_poly.type
_entity_poly.pdbx_seq_one_letter_code
_entity_poly.pdbx_strand_id
1 'polypeptide(L)'
;MKRASSVLILILIFPLTILCQNKEELKKQKKAIEKEISYTSSLLEKTKENKKTSLQYINYLDKKINSQERLIQILNIELSLIKKQINKLQQKIRLTEKEIDQKDREILALKKEYGKMLYSLQKNKNDRNNLMFIMSSETFNQAYKRVLYLREYARMRKAQTLQIIKTQDSLSSSSEQLVLQRDLINKKKTENIALISSKRDNLNKILESKEEKNIAVAKLQKSEKLFLKKIKEQQKKSRLL
;
A
#
# COMPACT_ATOMS: atom_id res chain seq x y z
N MET A 1 -29.38 -7.27 30.56
CA MET A 1 -28.16 -6.57 30.12
C MET A 1 -27.32 -7.35 29.09
N LYS A 2 -27.84 -8.34 28.34
CA LYS A 2 -27.07 -9.14 27.32
C LYS A 2 -27.37 -8.76 25.85
N ARG A 3 -28.25 -7.81 25.57
CA ARG A 3 -28.64 -7.43 24.21
C ARG A 3 -27.92 -6.17 23.65
N ALA A 4 -27.26 -5.39 24.49
CA ALA A 4 -26.53 -4.18 24.06
C ALA A 4 -25.11 -4.47 23.49
N SER A 5 -24.48 -5.57 23.89
CA SER A 5 -23.12 -5.95 23.40
C SER A 5 -23.09 -6.46 21.97
N SER A 6 -24.19 -7.11 21.48
CA SER A 6 -24.22 -7.63 20.09
C SER A 6 -24.37 -6.55 19.04
N VAL A 7 -25.01 -5.43 19.35
CA VAL A 7 -25.21 -4.31 18.40
C VAL A 7 -23.92 -3.50 18.23
N LEU A 8 -23.09 -3.41 19.28
CA LEU A 8 -21.82 -2.67 19.21
C LEU A 8 -20.75 -3.37 18.36
N ILE A 9 -20.79 -4.71 18.28
CA ILE A 9 -19.87 -5.50 17.46
C ILE A 9 -20.21 -5.40 15.96
N LEU A 10 -21.50 -5.23 15.62
CA LEU A 10 -21.94 -5.12 14.23
C LEU A 10 -21.56 -3.79 13.58
N ILE A 11 -21.41 -2.72 14.35
CA ILE A 11 -21.05 -1.38 13.86
C ILE A 11 -19.54 -1.27 13.57
N LEU A 12 -18.69 -2.12 14.17
CA LEU A 12 -17.23 -2.06 13.99
C LEU A 12 -16.72 -2.78 12.72
N ILE A 13 -17.57 -3.59 12.06
CA ILE A 13 -17.19 -4.37 10.87
C ILE A 13 -17.47 -3.61 9.56
N PHE A 14 -18.26 -2.52 9.59
CA PHE A 14 -18.75 -1.81 8.41
C PHE A 14 -17.72 -0.93 7.63
N PRO A 15 -16.64 -0.39 8.21
CA PRO A 15 -15.74 0.48 7.44
C PRO A 15 -14.67 -0.24 6.60
N LEU A 16 -14.49 -1.57 6.74
CA LEU A 16 -13.46 -2.29 5.96
C LEU A 16 -13.88 -2.62 4.53
N THR A 17 -15.18 -2.68 4.26
CA THR A 17 -15.70 -3.08 2.94
C THR A 17 -15.65 -1.96 1.90
N ILE A 18 -15.70 -0.69 2.31
CA ILE A 18 -15.75 0.47 1.39
C ILE A 18 -14.41 0.68 0.67
N LEU A 19 -13.27 0.37 1.29
CA LEU A 19 -11.93 0.53 0.68
C LEU A 19 -11.62 -0.56 -0.36
N CYS A 20 -12.20 -1.76 -0.20
CA CYS A 20 -12.03 -2.85 -1.16
C CYS A 20 -12.91 -2.65 -2.40
N GLN A 21 -14.14 -2.15 -2.23
CA GLN A 21 -15.06 -1.86 -3.34
C GLN A 21 -14.50 -0.81 -4.30
N ASN A 22 -13.80 0.21 -3.80
CA ASN A 22 -13.26 1.28 -4.63
C ASN A 22 -12.12 0.80 -5.56
N LYS A 23 -11.32 -0.18 -5.14
CA LYS A 23 -10.24 -0.74 -5.97
C LYS A 23 -10.76 -1.69 -7.04
N GLU A 24 -11.73 -2.51 -6.73
CA GLU A 24 -12.39 -3.42 -7.69
C GLU A 24 -13.16 -2.63 -8.75
N GLU A 25 -13.84 -1.57 -8.36
CA GLU A 25 -14.56 -0.69 -9.27
C GLU A 25 -13.60 0.03 -10.25
N LEU A 26 -12.51 0.61 -9.76
CA LEU A 26 -11.46 1.20 -10.60
C LEU A 26 -10.86 0.19 -11.59
N LYS A 27 -10.63 -1.05 -11.16
CA LYS A 27 -10.11 -2.11 -12.01
C LYS A 27 -11.11 -2.51 -13.11
N LYS A 28 -12.40 -2.54 -12.80
CA LYS A 28 -13.46 -2.78 -13.79
C LYS A 28 -13.54 -1.64 -14.79
N GLN A 29 -13.53 -0.39 -14.33
CA GLN A 29 -13.56 0.81 -15.19
C GLN A 29 -12.34 0.86 -16.11
N LYS A 30 -11.13 0.61 -15.60
CA LYS A 30 -9.91 0.52 -16.39
C LYS A 30 -10.04 -0.52 -17.50
N LYS A 31 -10.48 -1.75 -17.17
CA LYS A 31 -10.66 -2.85 -18.12
C LYS A 31 -11.71 -2.55 -19.18
N ALA A 32 -12.78 -1.84 -18.81
CA ALA A 32 -13.81 -1.40 -19.75
C ALA A 32 -13.25 -0.36 -20.75
N ILE A 33 -12.49 0.63 -20.28
CA ILE A 33 -11.86 1.65 -21.11
C ILE A 33 -10.80 1.04 -22.03
N GLU A 34 -9.96 0.12 -21.53
CA GLU A 34 -8.97 -0.58 -22.36
C GLU A 34 -9.64 -1.36 -23.51
N LYS A 35 -10.78 -2.01 -23.26
CA LYS A 35 -11.59 -2.66 -24.30
C LYS A 35 -12.16 -1.65 -25.30
N GLU A 36 -12.64 -0.50 -24.82
CA GLU A 36 -13.14 0.59 -25.68
C GLU A 36 -12.04 1.15 -26.59
N ILE A 37 -10.83 1.35 -26.06
CA ILE A 37 -9.64 1.77 -26.84
C ILE A 37 -9.30 0.72 -27.90
N SER A 38 -9.26 -0.56 -27.55
CA SER A 38 -8.98 -1.66 -28.47
C SER A 38 -10.01 -1.74 -29.59
N TYR A 39 -11.29 -1.67 -29.26
CA TYR A 39 -12.38 -1.67 -30.25
C TYR A 39 -12.29 -0.44 -31.19
N THR A 40 -12.08 0.77 -30.66
CA THR A 40 -11.95 1.99 -31.45
C THR A 40 -10.71 1.93 -32.35
N SER A 41 -9.60 1.34 -31.88
CA SER A 41 -8.39 1.14 -32.67
C SER A 41 -8.64 0.19 -33.85
N SER A 42 -9.40 -0.90 -33.65
CA SER A 42 -9.82 -1.81 -34.71
C SER A 42 -10.71 -1.12 -35.76
N LEU A 43 -11.62 -0.27 -35.33
CA LEU A 43 -12.45 0.54 -36.26
C LEU A 43 -11.62 1.53 -37.07
N LEU A 44 -10.62 2.17 -36.43
CA LEU A 44 -9.69 3.07 -37.13
C LEU A 44 -8.90 2.35 -38.22
N GLU A 45 -8.41 1.14 -37.95
CA GLU A 45 -7.65 0.35 -38.93
C GLU A 45 -8.53 0.01 -40.15
N LYS A 46 -9.75 -0.48 -39.93
CA LYS A 46 -10.74 -0.75 -40.99
C LYS A 46 -11.10 0.50 -41.80
N THR A 47 -11.14 1.68 -41.17
CA THR A 47 -11.49 2.94 -41.83
C THR A 47 -10.31 3.51 -42.65
N LYS A 48 -9.06 3.23 -42.26
CA LYS A 48 -7.86 3.57 -43.04
C LYS A 48 -7.86 2.90 -44.42
N GLU A 49 -8.23 1.64 -44.50
CA GLU A 49 -8.26 0.88 -45.77
C GLU A 49 -9.31 1.41 -46.75
N ASN A 50 -10.43 1.90 -46.26
CA ASN A 50 -11.58 2.25 -47.11
C ASN A 50 -11.70 3.73 -47.53
N LYS A 51 -10.70 4.58 -47.37
CA LYS A 51 -10.64 6.00 -47.84
C LYS A 51 -11.95 6.81 -47.82
N LYS A 52 -13.02 6.22 -47.34
CA LYS A 52 -14.35 6.82 -47.27
C LYS A 52 -14.56 7.45 -45.91
N THR A 53 -14.62 8.76 -45.90
CA THR A 53 -15.10 9.62 -44.84
C THR A 53 -14.06 10.06 -43.83
N SER A 54 -13.29 11.05 -44.21
CA SER A 54 -12.41 11.80 -43.31
C SER A 54 -13.11 12.21 -41.98
N LEU A 55 -14.40 12.46 -42.00
CA LEU A 55 -15.18 12.78 -40.79
C LEU A 55 -15.37 11.58 -39.84
N GLN A 56 -15.68 10.40 -40.35
CA GLN A 56 -15.79 9.20 -39.50
C GLN A 56 -14.44 8.85 -38.86
N TYR A 57 -13.37 8.96 -39.63
CA TYR A 57 -12.00 8.73 -39.13
C TYR A 57 -11.66 9.71 -38.00
N ILE A 58 -11.93 11.01 -38.17
CA ILE A 58 -11.74 12.03 -37.14
C ILE A 58 -12.56 11.72 -35.90
N ASN A 59 -13.84 11.33 -36.05
CA ASN A 59 -14.68 10.95 -34.93
C ASN A 59 -14.15 9.73 -34.13
N TYR A 60 -13.59 8.73 -34.82
CA TYR A 60 -12.97 7.60 -34.14
C TYR A 60 -11.68 8.00 -33.43
N LEU A 61 -10.86 8.89 -34.00
CA LEU A 61 -9.69 9.45 -33.33
C LEU A 61 -10.09 10.22 -32.08
N ASP A 62 -11.15 11.03 -32.12
CA ASP A 62 -11.66 11.74 -30.97
C ASP A 62 -12.12 10.80 -29.86
N LYS A 63 -12.88 9.76 -30.21
CA LYS A 63 -13.30 8.73 -29.24
C LYS A 63 -12.10 8.04 -28.62
N LYS A 64 -11.10 7.68 -29.42
CA LYS A 64 -9.85 7.05 -28.93
C LYS A 64 -9.11 7.98 -27.97
N ILE A 65 -8.90 9.24 -28.34
CA ILE A 65 -8.24 10.26 -27.51
C ILE A 65 -8.99 10.42 -26.18
N ASN A 66 -10.30 10.63 -26.21
CA ASN A 66 -11.12 10.81 -25.01
C ASN A 66 -11.05 9.57 -24.08
N SER A 67 -11.07 8.37 -24.64
CA SER A 67 -10.95 7.14 -23.86
C SER A 67 -9.55 6.98 -23.26
N GLN A 68 -8.50 7.35 -23.99
CA GLN A 68 -7.13 7.38 -23.47
C GLN A 68 -6.96 8.44 -22.36
N GLU A 69 -7.56 9.62 -22.51
CA GLU A 69 -7.54 10.67 -21.46
C GLU A 69 -8.25 10.19 -20.19
N ARG A 70 -9.39 9.51 -20.30
CA ARG A 70 -10.06 8.86 -19.16
C ARG A 70 -9.18 7.79 -18.51
N LEU A 71 -8.46 6.99 -19.31
CA LEU A 71 -7.50 6.02 -18.78
C LEU A 71 -6.39 6.70 -17.98
N ILE A 72 -5.84 7.82 -18.46
CA ILE A 72 -4.84 8.60 -17.72
C ILE A 72 -5.39 9.11 -16.38
N GLN A 73 -6.65 9.54 -16.32
CA GLN A 73 -7.29 9.95 -15.06
C GLN A 73 -7.34 8.78 -14.06
N ILE A 74 -7.73 7.58 -14.51
CA ILE A 74 -7.76 6.38 -13.66
C ILE A 74 -6.35 6.02 -13.19
N LEU A 75 -5.34 6.04 -14.07
CA LEU A 75 -3.94 5.80 -13.70
C LEU A 75 -3.44 6.82 -12.66
N ASN A 76 -3.86 8.08 -12.74
CA ASN A 76 -3.53 9.10 -11.73
C ASN A 76 -4.15 8.77 -10.37
N ILE A 77 -5.39 8.29 -10.34
CA ILE A 77 -6.06 7.87 -9.10
C ILE A 77 -5.34 6.65 -8.50
N GLU A 78 -5.03 5.63 -9.32
CA GLU A 78 -4.28 4.45 -8.89
C GLU A 78 -2.91 4.83 -8.30
N LEU A 79 -2.15 5.70 -8.97
CA LEU A 79 -0.86 6.22 -8.49
C LEU A 79 -1.00 6.93 -7.14
N SER A 80 -2.03 7.76 -6.99
CA SER A 80 -2.32 8.46 -5.73
C SER A 80 -2.61 7.46 -4.59
N LEU A 81 -3.40 6.43 -4.85
CA LEU A 81 -3.72 5.38 -3.88
C LEU A 81 -2.50 4.58 -3.47
N ILE A 82 -1.66 4.16 -4.44
CA ILE A 82 -0.41 3.45 -4.16
C ILE A 82 0.53 4.32 -3.33
N LYS A 83 0.68 5.61 -3.67
CA LYS A 83 1.50 6.55 -2.91
C LYS A 83 1.02 6.70 -1.46
N LYS A 84 -0.29 6.80 -1.24
CA LYS A 84 -0.88 6.82 0.11
C LYS A 84 -0.58 5.52 0.88
N GLN A 85 -0.66 4.36 0.22
CA GLN A 85 -0.34 3.06 0.82
C GLN A 85 1.14 2.96 1.19
N ILE A 86 2.05 3.40 0.32
CA ILE A 86 3.49 3.46 0.57
C ILE A 86 3.77 4.33 1.81
N ASN A 87 3.19 5.53 1.88
CA ASN A 87 3.38 6.44 3.03
C ASN A 87 2.89 5.81 4.34
N LYS A 88 1.71 5.16 4.33
CA LYS A 88 1.19 4.45 5.52
C LYS A 88 2.12 3.30 5.95
N LEU A 89 2.63 2.52 4.98
CA LEU A 89 3.58 1.44 5.27
C LEU A 89 4.89 1.97 5.84
N GLN A 90 5.42 3.07 5.31
CA GLN A 90 6.63 3.71 5.83
C GLN A 90 6.45 4.20 7.28
N GLN A 91 5.28 4.77 7.60
CA GLN A 91 4.96 5.15 8.98
C GLN A 91 4.90 3.93 9.89
N LYS A 92 4.23 2.85 9.43
CA LYS A 92 4.12 1.60 10.20
C LYS A 92 5.50 0.97 10.44
N ILE A 93 6.36 0.92 9.42
CA ILE A 93 7.74 0.44 9.53
C ILE A 93 8.49 1.24 10.60
N ARG A 94 8.45 2.58 10.56
CA ARG A 94 9.11 3.44 11.56
C ARG A 94 8.62 3.21 12.99
N LEU A 95 7.32 2.96 13.16
CA LEU A 95 6.75 2.64 14.47
C LEU A 95 7.21 1.26 14.95
N THR A 96 7.20 0.25 14.09
CA THR A 96 7.70 -1.09 14.41
C THR A 96 9.20 -1.08 14.74
N GLU A 97 10.02 -0.31 14.00
CA GLU A 97 11.45 -0.13 14.29
C GLU A 97 11.69 0.49 15.67
N LYS A 98 10.93 1.54 16.03
CA LYS A 98 11.00 2.15 17.37
C LYS A 98 10.59 1.17 18.47
N GLU A 99 9.56 0.37 18.21
CA GLU A 99 9.10 -0.66 19.16
C GLU A 99 10.17 -1.75 19.36
N ILE A 100 10.83 -2.18 18.30
CA ILE A 100 11.97 -3.12 18.34
C ILE A 100 13.09 -2.52 19.18
N ASP A 101 13.53 -1.29 18.91
CA ASP A 101 14.60 -0.62 19.66
C ASP A 101 14.25 -0.47 21.15
N GLN A 102 12.99 -0.24 21.47
CA GLN A 102 12.54 -0.13 22.86
C GLN A 102 12.60 -1.50 23.56
N LYS A 103 12.10 -2.55 22.90
CA LYS A 103 12.15 -3.93 23.43
C LYS A 103 13.60 -4.42 23.60
N ASP A 104 14.50 -4.10 22.66
CA ASP A 104 15.91 -4.43 22.77
C ASP A 104 16.55 -3.78 24.01
N ARG A 105 16.30 -2.50 24.23
CA ARG A 105 16.79 -1.81 25.45
C ARG A 105 16.20 -2.41 26.72
N GLU A 106 14.92 -2.77 26.71
CA GLU A 106 14.25 -3.43 27.84
C GLU A 106 14.89 -4.79 28.15
N ILE A 107 15.12 -5.62 27.12
CA ILE A 107 15.80 -6.92 27.27
C ILE A 107 17.19 -6.75 27.82
N LEU A 108 17.98 -5.80 27.30
CA LEU A 108 19.33 -5.53 27.80
C LEU A 108 19.32 -5.12 29.28
N ALA A 109 18.39 -4.25 29.69
CA ALA A 109 18.22 -3.86 31.09
C ALA A 109 17.86 -5.05 31.99
N LEU A 110 16.85 -5.83 31.57
CA LEU A 110 16.40 -7.02 32.30
C LEU A 110 17.53 -8.08 32.43
N LYS A 111 18.26 -8.34 31.34
CA LYS A 111 19.42 -9.28 31.36
C LYS A 111 20.54 -8.76 32.26
N LYS A 112 20.80 -7.45 32.27
CA LYS A 112 21.81 -6.83 33.16
C LYS A 112 21.42 -6.99 34.64
N GLU A 113 20.19 -6.72 34.98
CA GLU A 113 19.66 -6.91 36.35
C GLU A 113 19.69 -8.36 36.77
N TYR A 114 19.25 -9.26 35.90
CA TYR A 114 19.31 -10.70 36.13
C TYR A 114 20.73 -11.20 36.31
N GLY A 115 21.68 -10.71 35.49
CA GLY A 115 23.08 -11.03 35.60
C GLY A 115 23.70 -10.58 36.94
N LYS A 116 23.41 -9.37 37.41
CA LYS A 116 23.84 -8.89 38.75
C LYS A 116 23.28 -9.77 39.86
N MET A 117 22.04 -10.18 39.73
CA MET A 117 21.39 -11.06 40.70
C MET A 117 22.04 -12.46 40.69
N LEU A 118 22.33 -13.05 39.52
CA LEU A 118 23.05 -14.33 39.42
C LEU A 118 24.46 -14.26 40.03
N TYR A 119 25.19 -13.16 39.77
CA TYR A 119 26.52 -12.94 40.34
C TYR A 119 26.46 -12.89 41.86
N SER A 120 25.52 -12.18 42.47
CA SER A 120 25.36 -12.13 43.92
C SER A 120 25.02 -13.49 44.53
N LEU A 121 24.24 -14.31 43.78
CA LEU A 121 23.96 -15.70 44.20
C LEU A 121 25.18 -16.62 44.11
N GLN A 122 25.98 -16.52 43.05
CA GLN A 122 27.20 -17.30 42.89
C GLN A 122 28.21 -16.98 43.99
N LYS A 123 28.33 -15.69 44.36
CA LYS A 123 29.16 -15.25 45.46
C LYS A 123 28.70 -15.83 46.80
N ASN A 124 27.39 -16.03 46.96
CA ASN A 124 26.76 -16.57 48.19
C ASN A 124 26.35 -18.05 48.04
N LYS A 125 26.98 -18.81 47.16
CA LYS A 125 26.58 -20.14 46.66
C LYS A 125 26.87 -21.28 47.68
N ASN A 126 26.49 -21.13 48.93
CA ASN A 126 26.36 -22.27 49.82
C ASN A 126 24.88 -22.41 50.20
N ASP A 127 24.24 -23.55 49.87
CA ASP A 127 22.93 -23.91 50.44
C ASP A 127 22.93 -23.83 51.95
N ARG A 128 24.12 -24.03 52.56
CA ARG A 128 24.40 -23.74 53.97
C ARG A 128 24.14 -22.29 54.34
N ASN A 129 24.39 -21.31 53.43
CA ASN A 129 24.16 -19.89 53.74
C ASN A 129 22.68 -19.54 53.88
N ASN A 130 21.78 -20.15 53.11
CA ASN A 130 20.32 -19.94 53.27
C ASN A 130 19.82 -20.58 54.57
N LEU A 131 20.31 -21.78 54.90
CA LEU A 131 20.01 -22.43 56.18
C LEU A 131 20.61 -21.65 57.35
N MET A 132 21.90 -21.26 57.22
CA MET A 132 22.56 -20.42 58.25
C MET A 132 21.85 -19.08 58.41
N PHE A 133 21.41 -18.46 57.32
CA PHE A 133 20.64 -17.20 57.38
C PHE A 133 19.33 -17.36 58.14
N ILE A 134 18.62 -18.49 58.00
CA ILE A 134 17.43 -18.80 58.77
C ILE A 134 17.76 -19.14 60.20
N MET A 135 18.78 -20.00 60.41
CA MET A 135 19.16 -20.52 61.74
C MET A 135 19.88 -19.48 62.62
N SER A 136 20.49 -18.44 62.01
CA SER A 136 21.08 -17.31 62.76
C SER A 136 20.09 -16.31 63.28
N SER A 137 18.78 -16.65 63.30
CA SER A 137 17.73 -15.80 63.84
C SER A 137 17.68 -15.92 65.33
N GLU A 138 17.56 -14.80 66.01
CA GLU A 138 17.42 -14.73 67.48
C GLU A 138 16.05 -15.15 67.98
N THR A 139 15.05 -15.03 67.12
CA THR A 139 13.63 -15.36 67.48
C THR A 139 12.96 -16.13 66.34
N PHE A 140 11.97 -16.99 66.71
CA PHE A 140 11.16 -17.73 65.75
C PHE A 140 10.46 -16.80 64.72
N ASN A 141 9.97 -15.67 65.16
CA ASN A 141 9.34 -14.67 64.28
C ASN A 141 10.31 -14.14 63.25
N GLN A 142 11.55 -13.87 63.61
CA GLN A 142 12.62 -13.45 62.69
C GLN A 142 12.95 -14.55 61.67
N ALA A 143 13.06 -15.81 62.10
CA ALA A 143 13.27 -16.96 61.21
C ALA A 143 12.15 -17.09 60.20
N TYR A 144 10.87 -16.96 60.65
CA TYR A 144 9.70 -17.00 59.77
C TYR A 144 9.71 -15.87 58.72
N LYS A 145 10.03 -14.66 59.12
CA LYS A 145 10.16 -13.52 58.19
C LYS A 145 11.27 -13.75 57.14
N ARG A 146 12.38 -14.34 57.52
CA ARG A 146 13.49 -14.70 56.58
C ARG A 146 13.08 -15.76 55.59
N VAL A 147 12.30 -16.77 55.96
CA VAL A 147 11.71 -17.76 55.04
C VAL A 147 10.75 -17.10 54.05
N LEU A 148 9.87 -16.22 54.53
CA LEU A 148 8.98 -15.47 53.65
C LEU A 148 9.75 -14.59 52.65
N TYR A 149 10.81 -13.92 53.08
CA TYR A 149 11.71 -13.14 52.22
C TYR A 149 12.32 -13.99 51.13
N LEU A 150 12.90 -15.17 51.47
CA LEU A 150 13.50 -16.06 50.48
C LEU A 150 12.49 -16.61 49.48
N ARG A 151 11.27 -16.90 49.94
CA ARG A 151 10.15 -17.32 49.05
C ARG A 151 9.76 -16.21 48.07
N GLU A 152 9.61 -15.01 48.57
CA GLU A 152 9.25 -13.85 47.73
C GLU A 152 10.36 -13.52 46.72
N TYR A 153 11.62 -13.60 47.15
CA TYR A 153 12.78 -13.46 46.29
C TYR A 153 12.80 -14.49 45.15
N ALA A 154 12.51 -15.77 45.45
CA ALA A 154 12.44 -16.83 44.45
C ALA A 154 11.28 -16.57 43.44
N ARG A 155 10.13 -16.07 43.96
CA ARG A 155 8.98 -15.70 43.14
C ARG A 155 9.32 -14.56 42.17
N MET A 156 9.97 -13.49 42.65
CA MET A 156 10.42 -12.37 41.83
C MET A 156 11.40 -12.81 40.74
N ARG A 157 12.34 -13.70 41.06
CA ARG A 157 13.29 -14.29 40.07
C ARG A 157 12.54 -14.99 38.94
N LYS A 158 11.58 -15.84 39.29
CA LYS A 158 10.78 -16.57 38.31
C LYS A 158 9.99 -15.58 37.41
N ALA A 159 9.42 -14.53 37.99
CA ALA A 159 8.69 -13.50 37.28
C ALA A 159 9.62 -12.75 36.30
N GLN A 160 10.83 -12.35 36.71
CA GLN A 160 11.83 -11.71 35.84
C GLN A 160 12.25 -12.58 34.66
N THR A 161 12.50 -13.88 34.91
CA THR A 161 12.82 -14.82 33.84
C THR A 161 11.70 -14.94 32.83
N LEU A 162 10.46 -15.07 33.29
CA LEU A 162 9.29 -15.13 32.43
C LEU A 162 9.10 -13.83 31.62
N GLN A 163 9.38 -12.68 32.25
CA GLN A 163 9.32 -11.38 31.55
C GLN A 163 10.38 -11.31 30.44
N ILE A 164 11.62 -11.74 30.69
CA ILE A 164 12.69 -11.79 29.67
C ILE A 164 12.24 -12.65 28.48
N ILE A 165 11.75 -13.86 28.73
CA ILE A 165 11.28 -14.77 27.67
C ILE A 165 10.15 -14.10 26.88
N LYS A 166 9.13 -13.58 27.55
CA LYS A 166 7.97 -12.92 26.91
C LYS A 166 8.39 -11.71 26.06
N THR A 167 9.32 -10.89 26.55
CA THR A 167 9.82 -9.73 25.80
C THR A 167 10.64 -10.18 24.58
N GLN A 168 11.41 -11.27 24.71
CA GLN A 168 12.19 -11.85 23.62
C GLN A 168 11.27 -12.43 22.52
N ASP A 169 10.22 -13.16 22.88
CA ASP A 169 9.23 -13.67 21.93
C ASP A 169 8.51 -12.54 21.21
N SER A 170 8.15 -11.49 21.96
CA SER A 170 7.52 -10.29 21.41
C SER A 170 8.46 -9.54 20.46
N LEU A 171 9.77 -9.49 20.75
CA LEU A 171 10.77 -8.90 19.87
C LEU A 171 10.90 -9.69 18.57
N SER A 172 10.99 -11.03 18.65
CA SER A 172 11.02 -11.92 17.48
C SER A 172 9.81 -11.67 16.57
N SER A 173 8.61 -11.65 17.13
CA SER A 173 7.38 -11.40 16.39
C SER A 173 7.36 -10.01 15.73
N SER A 174 7.84 -8.97 16.42
CA SER A 174 7.94 -7.62 15.85
C SER A 174 8.97 -7.58 14.71
N SER A 175 10.08 -8.31 14.82
CA SER A 175 11.10 -8.40 13.77
C SER A 175 10.58 -9.10 12.52
N GLU A 176 9.85 -10.22 12.69
CA GLU A 176 9.19 -10.90 11.58
C GLU A 176 8.17 -9.98 10.86
N GLN A 177 7.36 -9.26 11.63
CA GLN A 177 6.43 -8.27 11.06
C GLN A 177 7.15 -7.18 10.28
N LEU A 178 8.31 -6.71 10.74
CA LEU A 178 9.11 -5.72 10.04
C LEU A 178 9.59 -6.23 8.68
N VAL A 179 10.05 -7.47 8.60
CA VAL A 179 10.45 -8.12 7.33
C VAL A 179 9.29 -8.15 6.36
N LEU A 180 8.12 -8.63 6.79
CA LEU A 180 6.91 -8.68 5.95
C LEU A 180 6.47 -7.28 5.47
N GLN A 181 6.58 -6.27 6.33
CA GLN A 181 6.26 -4.88 5.97
C GLN A 181 7.23 -4.33 4.93
N ARG A 182 8.54 -4.63 5.06
CA ARG A 182 9.58 -4.23 4.09
C ARG A 182 9.37 -4.90 2.74
N ASP A 183 9.01 -6.17 2.71
CA ASP A 183 8.69 -6.87 1.46
C ASP A 183 7.46 -6.28 0.78
N LEU A 184 6.43 -5.98 1.57
CA LEU A 184 5.21 -5.37 1.03
C LEU A 184 5.48 -3.98 0.44
N ILE A 185 6.29 -3.14 1.10
CA ILE A 185 6.61 -1.81 0.57
C ILE A 185 7.44 -1.91 -0.71
N ASN A 186 8.35 -2.87 -0.81
CA ASN A 186 9.14 -3.10 -2.03
C ASN A 186 8.25 -3.51 -3.20
N LYS A 187 7.30 -4.43 -2.99
CA LYS A 187 6.29 -4.79 -3.99
C LYS A 187 5.47 -3.58 -4.43
N LYS A 188 5.04 -2.73 -3.48
CA LYS A 188 4.28 -1.52 -3.81
C LYS A 188 5.10 -0.47 -4.57
N LYS A 189 6.38 -0.34 -4.28
CA LYS A 189 7.29 0.54 -5.05
C LYS A 189 7.46 0.05 -6.48
N THR A 190 7.63 -1.26 -6.69
CA THR A 190 7.72 -1.86 -8.03
C THR A 190 6.42 -1.66 -8.82
N GLU A 191 5.26 -1.89 -8.20
CA GLU A 191 3.95 -1.62 -8.78
C GLU A 191 3.80 -0.15 -9.20
N ASN A 192 4.25 0.79 -8.36
CA ASN A 192 4.22 2.23 -8.66
C ASN A 192 5.08 2.58 -9.87
N ILE A 193 6.30 2.03 -9.97
CA ILE A 193 7.20 2.26 -11.11
C ILE A 193 6.58 1.74 -12.41
N ALA A 194 6.05 0.53 -12.41
CA ALA A 194 5.39 -0.06 -13.57
C ALA A 194 4.18 0.78 -14.04
N LEU A 195 3.40 1.31 -13.08
CA LEU A 195 2.25 2.15 -13.39
C LEU A 195 2.67 3.52 -13.97
N ILE A 196 3.76 4.11 -13.48
CA ILE A 196 4.33 5.35 -14.04
C ILE A 196 4.78 5.11 -15.49
N SER A 197 5.46 4.00 -15.79
CA SER A 197 5.84 3.63 -17.14
C SER A 197 4.62 3.50 -18.06
N SER A 198 3.62 2.72 -17.62
CA SER A 198 2.36 2.56 -18.37
C SER A 198 1.64 3.89 -18.63
N LYS A 199 1.63 4.79 -17.66
CA LYS A 199 1.09 6.15 -17.85
C LYS A 199 1.86 6.92 -18.92
N ARG A 200 3.18 6.89 -18.88
CA ARG A 200 4.03 7.57 -19.87
C ARG A 200 3.77 7.05 -21.28
N ASP A 201 3.69 5.73 -21.45
CA ASP A 201 3.40 5.10 -22.74
C ASP A 201 2.02 5.51 -23.29
N ASN A 202 1.02 5.59 -22.43
CA ASN A 202 -0.32 6.04 -22.82
C ASN A 202 -0.34 7.54 -23.18
N LEU A 203 0.44 8.38 -22.48
CA LEU A 203 0.58 9.80 -22.87
C LEU A 203 1.22 9.95 -24.27
N ASN A 204 2.24 9.18 -24.59
CA ASN A 204 2.83 9.19 -25.93
C ASN A 204 1.82 8.78 -27.00
N LYS A 205 1.02 7.73 -26.74
CA LYS A 205 -0.06 7.31 -27.65
C LYS A 205 -1.13 8.38 -27.84
N ILE A 206 -1.41 9.19 -26.83
CA ILE A 206 -2.34 10.34 -26.96
C ILE A 206 -1.73 11.40 -27.88
N LEU A 207 -0.44 11.72 -27.72
CA LEU A 207 0.25 12.70 -28.58
C LEU A 207 0.24 12.25 -30.03
N GLU A 208 0.57 11.01 -30.32
CA GLU A 208 0.50 10.41 -31.65
C GLU A 208 -0.91 10.50 -32.24
N SER A 209 -1.94 10.15 -31.49
CA SER A 209 -3.34 10.21 -31.94
C SER A 209 -3.81 11.64 -32.19
N LYS A 210 -3.36 12.62 -31.40
CA LYS A 210 -3.65 14.04 -31.62
C LYS A 210 -2.99 14.58 -32.89
N GLU A 211 -1.74 14.19 -33.15
CA GLU A 211 -1.03 14.55 -34.39
C GLU A 211 -1.73 13.95 -35.62
N GLU A 212 -2.08 12.67 -35.55
CA GLU A 212 -2.83 11.98 -36.62
C GLU A 212 -4.19 12.67 -36.90
N LYS A 213 -4.89 13.11 -35.87
CA LYS A 213 -6.11 13.90 -35.99
C LYS A 213 -5.86 15.25 -36.67
N ASN A 214 -4.84 15.98 -36.27
CA ASN A 214 -4.49 17.27 -36.86
C ASN A 214 -4.23 17.15 -38.35
N ILE A 215 -3.46 16.13 -38.76
CA ILE A 215 -3.18 15.82 -40.18
C ILE A 215 -4.50 15.51 -40.94
N ALA A 216 -5.37 14.70 -40.34
CA ALA A 216 -6.65 14.34 -40.96
C ALA A 216 -7.56 15.55 -41.13
N VAL A 217 -7.66 16.44 -40.15
CA VAL A 217 -8.41 17.69 -40.19
C VAL A 217 -7.88 18.61 -41.28
N ALA A 218 -6.56 18.80 -41.36
CA ALA A 218 -5.93 19.64 -42.37
C ALA A 218 -6.21 19.12 -43.80
N LYS A 219 -6.18 17.80 -44.02
CA LYS A 219 -6.53 17.16 -45.29
C LYS A 219 -8.00 17.41 -45.65
N LEU A 220 -8.93 17.31 -44.68
CA LEU A 220 -10.34 17.54 -44.87
C LEU A 220 -10.59 18.99 -45.27
N GLN A 221 -10.04 19.98 -44.56
CA GLN A 221 -10.16 21.39 -44.86
C GLN A 221 -9.61 21.74 -46.26
N LYS A 222 -8.50 21.12 -46.65
CA LYS A 222 -7.96 21.32 -48.02
C LYS A 222 -8.91 20.78 -49.08
N SER A 223 -9.52 19.62 -48.86
CA SER A 223 -10.48 19.02 -49.79
C SER A 223 -11.73 19.90 -49.90
N GLU A 224 -12.26 20.39 -48.77
CA GLU A 224 -13.43 21.28 -48.72
C GLU A 224 -13.20 22.55 -49.52
N LYS A 225 -12.07 23.23 -49.35
CA LYS A 225 -11.67 24.41 -50.15
C LYS A 225 -11.65 24.12 -51.65
N LEU A 226 -11.12 22.96 -52.04
CA LEU A 226 -11.08 22.55 -53.46
C LEU A 226 -12.48 22.29 -54.03
N PHE A 227 -13.37 21.65 -53.22
CA PHE A 227 -14.75 21.43 -53.65
C PHE A 227 -15.53 22.74 -53.77
N LEU A 228 -15.40 23.65 -52.83
CA LEU A 228 -16.03 24.97 -52.89
C LEU A 228 -15.58 25.78 -54.12
N LYS A 229 -14.28 25.68 -54.43
CA LYS A 229 -13.76 26.32 -55.66
C LYS A 229 -14.40 25.74 -56.93
N LYS A 230 -14.47 24.40 -57.04
CA LYS A 230 -15.12 23.72 -58.16
C LYS A 230 -16.61 24.08 -58.30
N ILE A 231 -17.34 24.14 -57.20
CA ILE A 231 -18.76 24.52 -57.16
C ILE A 231 -18.91 25.95 -57.71
N LYS A 232 -18.10 26.92 -57.25
CA LYS A 232 -18.12 28.30 -57.72
C LYS A 232 -17.78 28.40 -59.22
N GLU A 233 -16.84 27.62 -59.73
CA GLU A 233 -16.51 27.55 -61.13
C GLU A 233 -17.67 26.99 -61.99
N GLN A 234 -18.31 25.91 -61.51
CA GLN A 234 -19.50 25.34 -62.18
C GLN A 234 -20.70 26.31 -62.19
N GLN A 235 -20.96 27.00 -61.05
CA GLN A 235 -21.99 28.01 -60.99
C GLN A 235 -21.76 29.20 -61.95
N LYS A 236 -20.48 29.63 -62.12
CA LYS A 236 -20.15 30.63 -63.11
C LYS A 236 -20.41 30.14 -64.54
N LYS A 237 -20.04 28.89 -64.87
CA LYS A 237 -20.31 28.31 -66.19
C LYS A 237 -21.83 28.21 -66.51
N SER A 238 -22.60 27.78 -65.48
CA SER A 238 -24.08 27.69 -65.64
C SER A 238 -24.81 29.04 -65.78
N ARG A 239 -24.17 30.14 -65.37
CA ARG A 239 -24.74 31.49 -65.58
C ARG A 239 -24.40 32.14 -66.91
N LEU A 240 -23.44 31.53 -67.62
CA LEU A 240 -22.97 32.01 -68.94
C LEU A 240 -23.61 31.25 -70.13
N LEU A 241 -24.38 30.19 -69.80
CA LEU A 241 -25.27 29.47 -70.72
C LEU A 241 -26.69 29.96 -70.56
#